data_2e44821d265b08ac0119120389cbd8f4
#
_entry.id   2e44821d265b08ac0119120389cbd8f4
#
_cell.length_a   1.000
_cell.length_b   1.000
_cell.length_c   1.000
_cell.angle_alpha   90.00
_cell.angle_beta   90.00
_cell.angle_gamma   90.00
#
_symmetry.space_group_name_H-M   'P 1'
#
loop_
_entity.id
_entity.type
_entity.pdbx_description
1 polymer ?
#
loop_
_entity_poly.entity_id
_entity_poly.type
_entity_poly.pdbx_seq_one_letter_code
_entity_poly.pdbx_strand_id
1 'polypeptide(L)'
;MQPLLRLLPLLATLQALTIIEQSLHKLHRPPSANHAEVPERLESAKAALLASDVKVKAWRNAVNSTTCTVFDAVDALKLVHDVEHLREVQAMSKTGGGFDTDTYCAPGSWEAVLDGTRAWADAVALAVDDAGPAFALSRPAGHHATRTTAMGFGLVNYACAAVAKALEGGAAAVSILDWDVHHGNGVAAIFGREPRVRYCSIHEAGGFPGTGQDESDRGALGNILNLPLPKGSGSDEYFAALRDKALPFLLDPEPDCLLVCSGYDALEPDPLATMTLQPSDFARSVDAILARYPRTRVALGLEGGYALGAGGMLSLIHI
;
A
#
# COMPACT_ATOMS: atom_id res chain seq x y z
N MET A 1 4.66 -52.18 21.76
CA MET A 1 4.11 -50.90 22.21
C MET A 1 4.69 -49.81 21.33
N GLN A 2 3.95 -49.38 20.31
CA GLN A 2 4.29 -48.25 19.44
C GLN A 2 3.90 -46.94 20.13
N PRO A 3 4.73 -45.89 20.12
CA PRO A 3 4.28 -44.59 20.54
C PRO A 3 3.42 -43.97 19.41
N LEU A 4 2.17 -43.66 19.74
CA LEU A 4 1.27 -42.83 18.93
C LEU A 4 1.94 -41.48 18.72
N LEU A 5 2.46 -41.23 17.49
CA LEU A 5 2.66 -39.88 16.99
C LEU A 5 1.29 -39.20 16.98
N ARG A 6 1.09 -38.27 17.89
CA ARG A 6 -0.01 -37.30 17.80
C ARG A 6 0.22 -36.43 16.56
N LEU A 7 -0.44 -36.77 15.50
CA LEU A 7 -0.76 -35.81 14.40
C LEU A 7 -1.66 -34.75 15.02
N LEU A 8 -1.05 -33.68 15.51
CA LEU A 8 -1.77 -32.44 15.71
C LEU A 8 -2.25 -32.02 14.29
N PRO A 9 -3.56 -31.88 14.07
CA PRO A 9 -4.02 -31.30 12.83
C PRO A 9 -3.48 -29.87 12.80
N LEU A 10 -2.69 -29.56 11.79
CA LEU A 10 -2.37 -28.21 11.37
C LEU A 10 -3.68 -27.58 10.83
N LEU A 11 -4.61 -27.34 11.72
CA LEU A 11 -5.67 -26.36 11.52
C LEU A 11 -4.99 -25.00 11.68
N ALA A 12 -4.19 -24.63 10.69
CA ALA A 12 -3.96 -23.22 10.42
C ALA A 12 -5.37 -22.64 10.23
N THR A 13 -5.91 -22.06 11.29
CA THR A 13 -7.09 -21.21 11.19
C THR A 13 -6.72 -20.15 10.17
N LEU A 14 -7.26 -20.27 8.97
CA LEU A 14 -7.21 -19.24 7.95
C LEU A 14 -7.80 -18.00 8.60
N GLN A 15 -6.92 -17.16 9.17
CA GLN A 15 -7.38 -15.90 9.75
C GLN A 15 -7.93 -15.06 8.61
N ALA A 16 -9.22 -14.76 8.72
CA ALA A 16 -9.93 -14.05 7.69
C ALA A 16 -9.47 -12.59 7.66
N LEU A 17 -9.36 -12.04 6.45
CA LEU A 17 -8.91 -10.69 6.17
C LEU A 17 -9.92 -9.65 6.69
N THR A 18 -9.45 -8.59 7.31
CA THR A 18 -10.27 -7.40 7.61
C THR A 18 -10.12 -6.39 6.48
N ILE A 19 -11.22 -6.06 5.81
CA ILE A 19 -11.24 -4.99 4.80
C ILE A 19 -11.67 -3.69 5.48
N ILE A 20 -10.90 -2.62 5.25
CA ILE A 20 -11.22 -1.27 5.73
C ILE A 20 -11.39 -0.39 4.50
N GLU A 21 -12.65 -0.10 4.18
CA GLU A 21 -13.03 0.63 2.97
C GLU A 21 -13.09 2.13 3.23
N GLN A 22 -12.48 2.91 2.35
CA GLN A 22 -12.68 4.34 2.25
C GLN A 22 -14.08 4.63 1.71
N SER A 23 -14.93 5.24 2.54
CA SER A 23 -16.33 5.51 2.19
C SER A 23 -16.51 6.72 1.27
N LEU A 24 -15.59 7.68 1.38
CA LEU A 24 -15.70 8.99 0.71
C LEU A 24 -14.89 9.08 -0.59
N HIS A 25 -14.38 7.96 -1.11
CA HIS A 25 -13.52 7.92 -2.31
C HIS A 25 -14.14 8.60 -3.54
N LYS A 26 -15.48 8.60 -3.68
CA LYS A 26 -16.20 9.21 -4.82
C LYS A 26 -16.13 10.73 -4.84
N LEU A 27 -15.79 11.36 -3.72
CA LEU A 27 -15.56 12.81 -3.65
C LEU A 27 -14.30 13.22 -4.42
N HIS A 28 -13.30 12.35 -4.49
CA HIS A 28 -12.10 12.56 -5.29
C HIS A 28 -12.34 12.04 -6.71
N ARG A 29 -12.90 12.91 -7.58
CA ARG A 29 -13.26 12.57 -8.97
C ARG A 29 -12.51 13.45 -9.95
N PRO A 30 -11.84 12.86 -10.97
CA PRO A 30 -11.09 13.64 -11.96
C PRO A 30 -12.01 14.55 -12.78
N PRO A 31 -11.47 15.69 -13.27
CA PRO A 31 -12.21 16.59 -14.15
C PRO A 31 -12.46 15.99 -15.54
N SER A 32 -11.68 14.98 -15.93
CA SER A 32 -11.77 14.29 -17.21
C SER A 32 -12.13 12.83 -17.01
N ALA A 33 -13.03 12.32 -17.85
CA ALA A 33 -13.39 10.90 -17.88
C ALA A 33 -12.26 9.97 -18.38
N ASN A 34 -11.25 10.54 -19.03
CA ASN A 34 -10.12 9.78 -19.58
C ASN A 34 -8.93 9.68 -18.60
N HIS A 35 -9.09 10.13 -17.38
CA HIS A 35 -8.05 10.00 -16.37
C HIS A 35 -7.93 8.54 -15.89
N ALA A 36 -6.70 8.06 -15.67
CA ALA A 36 -6.49 6.68 -15.22
C ALA A 36 -6.95 6.49 -13.76
N GLU A 37 -6.68 7.48 -12.90
CA GLU A 37 -7.09 7.45 -11.50
C GLU A 37 -8.54 7.92 -11.36
N VAL A 38 -9.47 6.96 -11.25
CA VAL A 38 -10.93 7.18 -11.19
C VAL A 38 -11.57 6.39 -10.04
N PRO A 39 -12.74 6.83 -9.51
CA PRO A 39 -13.45 6.12 -8.45
C PRO A 39 -13.78 4.67 -8.78
N GLU A 40 -13.97 4.35 -10.04
CA GLU A 40 -14.30 3.03 -10.57
C GLU A 40 -13.22 1.98 -10.27
N ARG A 41 -11.97 2.41 -9.99
CA ARG A 41 -10.89 1.53 -9.51
C ARG A 41 -11.28 0.83 -8.19
N LEU A 42 -11.75 1.59 -7.23
CA LEU A 42 -12.15 1.05 -5.92
C LEU A 42 -13.40 0.16 -6.04
N GLU A 43 -14.35 0.55 -6.86
CA GLU A 43 -15.57 -0.25 -7.13
C GLU A 43 -15.21 -1.59 -7.79
N SER A 44 -14.27 -1.58 -8.73
CA SER A 44 -13.77 -2.79 -9.40
C SER A 44 -13.04 -3.71 -8.40
N ALA A 45 -12.16 -3.16 -7.57
CA ALA A 45 -11.48 -3.89 -6.51
C ALA A 45 -12.45 -4.53 -5.52
N LYS A 46 -13.45 -3.77 -5.08
CA LYS A 46 -14.51 -4.24 -4.20
C LYS A 46 -15.31 -5.37 -4.83
N ALA A 47 -15.73 -5.21 -6.08
CA ALA A 47 -16.48 -6.24 -6.80
C ALA A 47 -15.68 -7.55 -6.92
N ALA A 48 -14.37 -7.46 -7.21
CA ALA A 48 -13.47 -8.60 -7.28
C ALA A 48 -13.35 -9.32 -5.92
N LEU A 49 -13.15 -8.58 -4.84
CA LEU A 49 -13.08 -9.14 -3.49
C LEU A 49 -14.39 -9.84 -3.08
N LEU A 50 -15.55 -9.27 -3.41
CA LEU A 50 -16.85 -9.86 -3.10
C LEU A 50 -17.15 -11.11 -3.94
N ALA A 51 -16.59 -11.21 -5.14
CA ALA A 51 -16.73 -12.37 -6.02
C ALA A 51 -15.74 -13.49 -5.71
N SER A 52 -14.74 -13.24 -4.86
CA SER A 52 -13.67 -14.18 -4.53
C SER A 52 -14.05 -15.13 -3.39
N ASP A 53 -13.27 -16.21 -3.25
CA ASP A 53 -13.36 -17.14 -2.10
C ASP A 53 -12.57 -16.65 -0.86
N VAL A 54 -12.07 -15.41 -0.88
CA VAL A 54 -11.33 -14.82 0.25
C VAL A 54 -12.24 -14.75 1.47
N LYS A 55 -11.80 -15.34 2.56
CA LYS A 55 -12.53 -15.28 3.82
C LYS A 55 -12.35 -13.90 4.44
N VAL A 56 -13.37 -13.07 4.34
CA VAL A 56 -13.41 -11.76 4.98
C VAL A 56 -13.98 -11.90 6.39
N LYS A 57 -13.18 -11.53 7.40
CA LYS A 57 -13.57 -11.49 8.82
C LYS A 57 -14.53 -10.34 9.10
N ALA A 58 -14.21 -9.19 8.55
CA ALA A 58 -14.98 -7.96 8.73
C ALA A 58 -14.81 -7.05 7.50
N TRP A 59 -15.89 -6.37 7.15
CA TRP A 59 -15.88 -5.24 6.23
C TRP A 59 -16.23 -3.99 7.03
N ARG A 60 -15.31 -3.04 7.14
CA ARG A 60 -15.46 -1.84 7.96
C ARG A 60 -15.37 -0.60 7.09
N ASN A 61 -16.16 0.42 7.42
CA ASN A 61 -15.97 1.75 6.85
C ASN A 61 -15.00 2.53 7.73
N ALA A 62 -14.01 3.18 7.15
CA ALA A 62 -12.99 3.95 7.86
C ALA A 62 -13.60 5.05 8.76
N VAL A 63 -14.67 5.72 8.30
CA VAL A 63 -15.40 6.74 9.08
C VAL A 63 -16.00 6.19 10.38
N ASN A 64 -16.37 4.91 10.40
CA ASN A 64 -17.03 4.26 11.53
C ASN A 64 -16.09 3.31 12.29
N SER A 65 -14.79 3.35 12.01
CA SER A 65 -13.85 2.46 12.68
C SER A 65 -13.79 2.72 14.17
N THR A 66 -13.93 1.65 14.95
CA THR A 66 -13.86 1.69 16.43
C THR A 66 -12.48 1.31 16.95
N THR A 67 -11.60 0.83 16.09
CA THR A 67 -10.23 0.39 16.46
C THR A 67 -9.31 1.56 16.77
N CYS A 68 -9.62 2.75 16.26
CA CYS A 68 -8.86 3.96 16.51
C CYS A 68 -9.79 5.12 16.85
N THR A 69 -10.52 5.04 17.98
CA THR A 69 -11.52 6.01 18.42
C THR A 69 -10.95 7.41 18.72
N VAL A 70 -9.64 7.52 18.89
CA VAL A 70 -8.91 8.79 19.17
C VAL A 70 -8.04 9.21 17.98
N PHE A 71 -8.11 8.52 16.85
CA PHE A 71 -7.27 8.80 15.70
C PHE A 71 -7.76 10.03 14.93
N ASP A 72 -7.02 11.11 15.03
CA ASP A 72 -7.17 12.25 14.14
C ASP A 72 -6.31 12.02 12.89
N ALA A 73 -6.95 11.87 11.73
CA ALA A 73 -6.26 11.71 10.46
C ALA A 73 -5.35 12.90 10.13
N VAL A 74 -5.76 14.10 10.53
CA VAL A 74 -4.94 15.30 10.34
C VAL A 74 -3.65 15.22 11.15
N ASP A 75 -3.73 14.72 12.40
CA ASP A 75 -2.52 14.61 13.23
C ASP A 75 -1.56 13.53 12.70
N ALA A 76 -2.07 12.41 12.19
CA ALA A 76 -1.22 11.43 11.51
C ALA A 76 -0.52 12.02 10.28
N LEU A 77 -1.24 12.79 9.47
CA LEU A 77 -0.66 13.46 8.29
C LEU A 77 0.41 14.47 8.67
N LYS A 78 0.24 15.21 9.78
CA LYS A 78 1.25 16.16 10.28
C LYS A 78 2.57 15.49 10.71
N LEU A 79 2.58 14.20 11.03
CA LEU A 79 3.81 13.48 11.35
C LEU A 79 4.73 13.36 10.12
N VAL A 80 4.16 13.37 8.92
CA VAL A 80 4.88 13.06 7.69
C VAL A 80 4.82 14.15 6.62
N HIS A 81 3.91 15.11 6.74
CA HIS A 81 3.78 16.24 5.83
C HIS A 81 3.95 17.58 6.54
N ASP A 82 4.48 18.55 5.82
CA ASP A 82 4.52 19.93 6.29
C ASP A 82 3.10 20.53 6.31
N VAL A 83 2.86 21.38 7.30
CA VAL A 83 1.53 21.97 7.52
C VAL A 83 1.08 22.80 6.32
N GLU A 84 2.00 23.46 5.63
CA GLU A 84 1.76 24.24 4.43
C GLU A 84 1.23 23.35 3.29
N HIS A 85 1.83 22.19 3.08
CA HIS A 85 1.35 21.22 2.09
C HIS A 85 -0.09 20.77 2.39
N LEU A 86 -0.37 20.41 3.64
CA LEU A 86 -1.73 20.00 4.04
C LEU A 86 -2.76 21.14 3.87
N ARG A 87 -2.37 22.38 4.15
CA ARG A 87 -3.22 23.57 3.92
C ARG A 87 -3.49 23.79 2.44
N GLU A 88 -2.49 23.57 1.59
CA GLU A 88 -2.61 23.70 0.14
C GLU A 88 -3.59 22.66 -0.42
N VAL A 89 -3.43 21.38 -0.04
CA VAL A 89 -4.38 20.30 -0.41
C VAL A 89 -5.80 20.63 0.06
N GLN A 90 -5.94 21.07 1.32
CA GLN A 90 -7.25 21.45 1.87
C GLN A 90 -7.87 22.65 1.16
N ALA A 91 -7.07 23.66 0.81
CA ALA A 91 -7.54 24.84 0.09
C ALA A 91 -7.99 24.48 -1.33
N MET A 92 -7.18 23.72 -2.05
CA MET A 92 -7.49 23.28 -3.42
C MET A 92 -8.72 22.36 -3.45
N SER A 93 -8.92 21.54 -2.42
CA SER A 93 -10.11 20.70 -2.27
C SER A 93 -11.43 21.46 -2.13
N LYS A 94 -11.41 22.75 -1.93
CA LYS A 94 -12.65 23.57 -1.88
C LYS A 94 -13.14 23.97 -3.27
N THR A 95 -12.23 24.22 -4.18
CA THR A 95 -12.51 24.77 -5.51
C THR A 95 -12.23 23.80 -6.66
N GLY A 96 -11.43 22.79 -6.41
CA GLY A 96 -10.85 21.93 -7.43
C GLY A 96 -9.63 22.57 -8.07
N GLY A 97 -8.79 21.76 -8.71
CA GLY A 97 -7.55 22.15 -9.39
C GLY A 97 -6.62 20.96 -9.61
N GLY A 98 -5.33 21.21 -9.74
CA GLY A 98 -4.28 20.19 -9.87
C GLY A 98 -2.95 20.71 -9.36
N PHE A 99 -2.09 19.79 -8.92
CA PHE A 99 -0.73 20.07 -8.46
C PHE A 99 0.28 19.95 -9.61
N ASP A 100 -0.02 19.07 -10.54
CA ASP A 100 0.69 18.90 -11.81
C ASP A 100 -0.30 18.49 -12.90
N THR A 101 0.19 17.97 -14.05
CA THR A 101 -0.65 17.59 -15.19
C THR A 101 -1.60 16.43 -14.88
N ASP A 102 -1.22 15.55 -13.93
CA ASP A 102 -1.91 14.30 -13.67
C ASP A 102 -2.38 14.17 -12.21
N THR A 103 -1.91 15.03 -11.31
CA THR A 103 -2.29 15.02 -9.90
C THR A 103 -3.38 16.06 -9.65
N TYR A 104 -4.63 15.66 -9.87
CA TYR A 104 -5.79 16.52 -9.65
C TYR A 104 -6.25 16.56 -8.19
N CYS A 105 -6.95 17.62 -7.84
CA CYS A 105 -7.65 17.76 -6.57
C CYS A 105 -9.07 18.26 -6.86
N ALA A 106 -10.08 17.46 -6.53
CA ALA A 106 -11.48 17.78 -6.75
C ALA A 106 -12.11 18.41 -5.51
N PRO A 107 -13.25 19.12 -5.62
CA PRO A 107 -14.05 19.47 -4.47
C PRO A 107 -14.42 18.23 -3.64
N GLY A 108 -14.06 18.24 -2.33
CA GLY A 108 -14.23 17.09 -1.44
C GLY A 108 -13.06 16.09 -1.40
N SER A 109 -11.96 16.34 -2.13
CA SER A 109 -10.76 15.49 -2.06
C SER A 109 -10.14 15.44 -0.66
N TRP A 110 -10.22 16.53 0.10
CA TRP A 110 -9.69 16.56 1.47
C TRP A 110 -10.42 15.56 2.38
N GLU A 111 -11.74 15.50 2.29
CA GLU A 111 -12.56 14.55 3.05
C GLU A 111 -12.25 13.11 2.65
N ALA A 112 -12.03 12.86 1.35
CA ALA A 112 -11.59 11.55 0.86
C ALA A 112 -10.19 11.20 1.39
N VAL A 113 -9.26 12.15 1.38
CA VAL A 113 -7.90 11.98 1.93
C VAL A 113 -7.95 11.59 3.42
N LEU A 114 -8.73 12.28 4.23
CA LEU A 114 -8.86 11.97 5.65
C LEU A 114 -9.44 10.56 5.89
N ASP A 115 -10.42 10.18 5.09
CA ASP A 115 -11.04 8.86 5.17
C ASP A 115 -10.05 7.74 4.75
N GLY A 116 -9.27 7.96 3.67
CA GLY A 116 -8.20 7.06 3.26
C GLY A 116 -7.09 6.93 4.31
N THR A 117 -6.69 8.05 4.92
CA THR A 117 -5.68 8.04 6.00
C THR A 117 -6.13 7.19 7.19
N ARG A 118 -7.41 7.27 7.58
CA ARG A 118 -7.98 6.41 8.64
C ARG A 118 -7.93 4.94 8.25
N ALA A 119 -8.32 4.61 7.01
CA ALA A 119 -8.30 3.23 6.54
C ALA A 119 -6.91 2.59 6.66
N TRP A 120 -5.87 3.30 6.24
CA TRP A 120 -4.49 2.82 6.33
C TRP A 120 -3.99 2.72 7.78
N ALA A 121 -4.30 3.70 8.61
CA ALA A 121 -3.89 3.68 10.01
C ALA A 121 -4.55 2.54 10.78
N ASP A 122 -5.84 2.27 10.53
CA ASP A 122 -6.55 1.16 11.14
C ASP A 122 -5.97 -0.19 10.67
N ALA A 123 -5.60 -0.32 9.38
CA ALA A 123 -4.99 -1.54 8.86
C ALA A 123 -3.64 -1.82 9.52
N VAL A 124 -2.78 -0.81 9.63
CA VAL A 124 -1.48 -0.94 10.29
C VAL A 124 -1.65 -1.21 11.79
N ALA A 125 -2.57 -0.53 12.47
CA ALA A 125 -2.83 -0.77 13.89
C ALA A 125 -3.25 -2.22 14.17
N LEU A 126 -4.17 -2.78 13.36
CA LEU A 126 -4.57 -4.19 13.49
C LEU A 126 -3.38 -5.15 13.32
N ALA A 127 -2.47 -4.86 12.40
CA ALA A 127 -1.29 -5.69 12.18
C ALA A 127 -0.27 -5.56 13.33
N VAL A 128 -0.02 -4.36 13.83
CA VAL A 128 0.86 -4.10 14.98
C VAL A 128 0.34 -4.78 16.25
N ASP A 129 -0.98 -4.76 16.46
CA ASP A 129 -1.64 -5.38 17.60
C ASP A 129 -1.78 -6.92 17.45
N ASP A 130 -1.23 -7.52 16.40
CA ASP A 130 -1.34 -8.96 16.09
C ASP A 130 -2.80 -9.44 16.01
N ALA A 131 -3.73 -8.54 15.64
CA ALA A 131 -5.17 -8.78 15.63
C ALA A 131 -5.68 -9.45 14.34
N GLY A 132 -4.84 -9.54 13.33
CA GLY A 132 -5.10 -10.21 12.06
C GLY A 132 -4.75 -9.36 10.85
N PRO A 133 -4.67 -9.99 9.67
CA PRO A 133 -4.37 -9.29 8.45
C PRO A 133 -5.45 -8.28 8.10
N ALA A 134 -5.03 -7.13 7.58
CA ALA A 134 -5.96 -6.06 7.20
C ALA A 134 -5.59 -5.46 5.85
N PHE A 135 -6.60 -4.98 5.11
CA PHE A 135 -6.42 -4.32 3.82
C PHE A 135 -7.18 -2.99 3.79
N ALA A 136 -6.43 -1.90 3.67
CA ALA A 136 -6.97 -0.57 3.43
C ALA A 136 -7.32 -0.42 1.94
N LEU A 137 -8.61 -0.48 1.63
CA LEU A 137 -9.15 -0.30 0.30
C LEU A 137 -9.48 1.17 0.08
N SER A 138 -8.53 1.92 -0.48
CA SER A 138 -8.59 3.38 -0.61
C SER A 138 -8.02 3.91 -1.92
N ARG A 139 -8.31 5.16 -2.26
CA ARG A 139 -7.78 5.94 -3.37
C ARG A 139 -7.82 7.46 -3.06
N PRO A 140 -7.00 8.30 -3.76
CA PRO A 140 -5.98 7.94 -4.75
C PRO A 140 -4.81 7.16 -4.15
N ALA A 141 -3.84 6.76 -4.99
CA ALA A 141 -2.54 6.26 -4.52
C ALA A 141 -1.82 7.32 -3.67
N GLY A 142 -0.88 6.91 -2.82
CA GLY A 142 -0.23 7.83 -1.88
C GLY A 142 1.29 7.79 -1.87
N HIS A 143 1.91 6.69 -2.29
CA HIS A 143 3.34 6.42 -2.09
C HIS A 143 4.29 7.41 -2.78
N HIS A 144 3.80 8.16 -3.76
CA HIS A 144 4.58 9.22 -4.43
C HIS A 144 4.61 10.55 -3.67
N ALA A 145 3.56 10.88 -2.91
CA ALA A 145 3.49 12.15 -2.19
C ALA A 145 4.64 12.28 -1.19
N THR A 146 5.43 13.35 -1.35
CA THR A 146 6.55 13.66 -0.45
C THR A 146 6.07 14.49 0.74
N ARG A 147 6.98 14.90 1.62
CA ARG A 147 6.64 15.77 2.75
C ARG A 147 5.95 17.07 2.33
N THR A 148 6.31 17.60 1.16
CA THR A 148 5.92 18.94 0.69
C THR A 148 5.23 18.96 -0.67
N THR A 149 5.06 17.82 -1.34
CA THR A 149 4.64 17.80 -2.75
C THR A 149 3.66 16.67 -3.01
N ALA A 150 2.48 17.02 -3.52
CA ALA A 150 1.54 16.07 -4.13
C ALA A 150 2.03 15.73 -5.54
N MET A 151 2.07 14.46 -5.91
CA MET A 151 2.51 14.01 -7.22
C MET A 151 2.10 12.55 -7.48
N GLY A 152 2.12 12.12 -8.74
CA GLY A 152 1.79 10.75 -9.10
C GLY A 152 0.40 10.33 -8.62
N PHE A 153 -0.60 11.16 -8.84
CA PHE A 153 -1.97 11.07 -8.34
C PHE A 153 -2.11 11.26 -6.82
N GLY A 154 -1.04 11.08 -6.03
CA GLY A 154 -1.04 11.12 -4.58
C GLY A 154 -1.11 12.54 -4.03
N LEU A 155 -2.14 12.85 -3.24
CA LEU A 155 -2.26 14.12 -2.53
C LEU A 155 -1.50 14.09 -1.20
N VAL A 156 -1.50 12.95 -0.53
CA VAL A 156 -0.79 12.69 0.74
C VAL A 156 -0.27 11.25 0.75
N ASN A 157 0.66 10.95 1.64
CA ASN A 157 1.26 9.63 1.78
C ASN A 157 0.59 8.86 2.92
N TYR A 158 -0.39 8.03 2.58
CA TYR A 158 -1.14 7.24 3.56
C TYR A 158 -0.27 6.22 4.28
N ALA A 159 0.59 5.52 3.54
CA ALA A 159 1.50 4.51 4.10
C ALA A 159 2.40 5.13 5.17
N CYS A 160 3.01 6.28 4.84
CA CYS A 160 3.85 6.99 5.80
C CYS A 160 3.08 7.50 7.01
N ALA A 161 1.88 8.06 6.82
CA ALA A 161 1.06 8.55 7.93
C ALA A 161 0.67 7.40 8.88
N ALA A 162 0.25 6.26 8.34
CA ALA A 162 -0.10 5.08 9.13
C ALA A 162 1.09 4.52 9.91
N VAL A 163 2.25 4.38 9.26
CA VAL A 163 3.47 3.89 9.90
C VAL A 163 3.98 4.85 10.96
N ALA A 164 4.04 6.16 10.67
CA ALA A 164 4.45 7.16 11.65
C ALA A 164 3.55 7.14 12.89
N LYS A 165 2.24 6.96 12.70
CA LYS A 165 1.28 6.82 13.80
C LYS A 165 1.50 5.56 14.63
N ALA A 166 1.81 4.44 14.00
CA ALA A 166 2.15 3.20 14.70
C ALA A 166 3.43 3.35 15.54
N LEU A 167 4.46 4.00 14.98
CA LEU A 167 5.72 4.28 15.70
C LEU A 167 5.52 5.25 16.87
N GLU A 168 4.65 6.27 16.73
CA GLU A 168 4.23 7.14 17.85
C GLU A 168 3.47 6.35 18.91
N GLY A 169 2.66 5.37 18.52
CA GLY A 169 1.93 4.46 19.40
C GLY A 169 2.78 3.40 20.10
N GLY A 170 4.08 3.31 19.80
CA GLY A 170 5.02 2.42 20.49
C GLY A 170 5.50 1.21 19.68
N ALA A 171 5.15 1.08 18.41
CA ALA A 171 5.76 0.06 17.55
C ALA A 171 7.29 0.28 17.50
N ALA A 172 8.06 -0.79 17.68
CA ALA A 172 9.51 -0.73 17.71
C ALA A 172 10.12 -0.61 16.31
N ALA A 173 9.55 -1.35 15.35
CA ALA A 173 9.98 -1.31 13.94
C ALA A 173 8.84 -1.70 13.00
N VAL A 174 8.80 -1.07 11.82
CA VAL A 174 7.88 -1.39 10.73
C VAL A 174 8.65 -1.54 9.44
N SER A 175 8.33 -2.59 8.67
CA SER A 175 8.86 -2.75 7.32
C SER A 175 7.78 -2.46 6.29
N ILE A 176 8.19 -1.84 5.17
CA ILE A 176 7.30 -1.49 4.06
C ILE A 176 7.83 -2.18 2.80
N LEU A 177 7.04 -3.09 2.25
CA LEU A 177 7.22 -3.63 0.90
C LEU A 177 6.34 -2.84 -0.05
N ASP A 178 6.93 -2.22 -1.05
CA ASP A 178 6.21 -1.54 -2.11
C ASP A 178 6.37 -2.34 -3.40
N TRP A 179 5.27 -2.92 -3.87
CA TRP A 179 5.25 -3.67 -5.12
C TRP A 179 4.44 -2.99 -6.23
N ASP A 180 4.04 -1.74 -6.02
CA ASP A 180 3.60 -0.88 -7.11
C ASP A 180 4.69 -0.83 -8.19
N VAL A 181 4.28 -0.78 -9.45
CA VAL A 181 5.24 -0.78 -10.57
C VAL A 181 6.09 0.47 -10.63
N HIS A 182 5.65 1.55 -9.96
CA HIS A 182 6.36 2.81 -9.86
C HIS A 182 7.16 2.88 -8.55
N HIS A 183 8.31 3.57 -8.59
CA HIS A 183 9.08 3.80 -7.38
C HIS A 183 8.32 4.71 -6.39
N GLY A 184 8.08 4.25 -5.17
CA GLY A 184 7.45 5.05 -4.10
C GLY A 184 8.41 6.07 -3.50
N ASN A 185 8.79 7.06 -4.31
CA ASN A 185 9.75 8.11 -3.97
C ASN A 185 9.37 8.90 -2.72
N GLY A 186 8.08 9.07 -2.47
CA GLY A 186 7.56 9.73 -1.27
C GLY A 186 7.89 8.96 0.00
N VAL A 187 7.69 7.64 -0.01
CA VAL A 187 8.03 6.77 1.13
C VAL A 187 9.53 6.79 1.39
N ALA A 188 10.34 6.62 0.34
CA ALA A 188 11.80 6.67 0.44
C ALA A 188 12.29 8.01 1.01
N ALA A 189 11.73 9.13 0.54
CA ALA A 189 12.10 10.48 1.00
C ALA A 189 11.70 10.74 2.46
N ILE A 190 10.51 10.30 2.88
CA ILE A 190 10.00 10.53 4.24
C ILE A 190 10.78 9.68 5.26
N PHE A 191 11.02 8.40 4.96
CA PHE A 191 11.61 7.46 5.90
C PHE A 191 13.10 7.18 5.72
N GLY A 192 13.75 7.79 4.74
CA GLY A 192 15.20 7.59 4.49
C GLY A 192 16.11 7.93 5.67
N ARG A 193 15.59 8.57 6.73
CA ARG A 193 16.30 8.91 7.98
C ARG A 193 15.60 8.39 9.25
N GLU A 194 14.61 7.51 9.13
CA GLU A 194 13.94 6.88 10.27
C GLU A 194 14.46 5.45 10.48
N PRO A 195 15.29 5.20 11.50
CA PRO A 195 15.97 3.91 11.67
C PRO A 195 15.02 2.76 12.02
N ARG A 196 13.80 3.05 12.48
CA ARG A 196 12.77 2.06 12.82
C ARG A 196 11.97 1.60 11.61
N VAL A 197 12.20 2.19 10.41
CA VAL A 197 11.51 1.83 9.18
C VAL A 197 12.50 1.27 8.18
N ARG A 198 12.19 0.10 7.60
CA ARG A 198 12.81 -0.41 6.39
C ARG A 198 11.85 -0.33 5.24
N TYR A 199 12.30 0.17 4.11
CA TYR A 199 11.51 0.31 2.90
C TYR A 199 12.19 -0.38 1.73
N CYS A 200 11.45 -1.24 1.04
CA CYS A 200 11.90 -1.85 -0.22
C CYS A 200 10.84 -1.61 -1.31
N SER A 201 11.29 -1.07 -2.45
CA SER A 201 10.47 -0.91 -3.64
C SER A 201 10.97 -1.82 -4.76
N ILE A 202 10.07 -2.62 -5.34
CA ILE A 202 10.29 -3.42 -6.55
C ILE A 202 9.53 -2.74 -7.68
N HIS A 203 10.22 -2.09 -8.61
CA HIS A 203 9.58 -1.21 -9.60
C HIS A 203 10.23 -1.30 -10.98
N GLU A 204 9.53 -0.79 -12.00
CA GLU A 204 10.04 -0.76 -13.36
C GLU A 204 11.15 0.29 -13.52
N ALA A 205 12.29 -0.13 -14.05
CA ALA A 205 13.42 0.75 -14.32
C ALA A 205 13.08 1.81 -15.38
N GLY A 206 13.43 3.08 -15.10
CA GLY A 206 13.16 4.20 -16.00
C GLY A 206 11.69 4.62 -16.08
N GLY A 207 10.83 4.04 -15.21
CA GLY A 207 9.45 4.47 -15.03
C GLY A 207 9.33 5.76 -14.22
N PHE A 208 8.09 6.27 -14.08
CA PHE A 208 7.80 7.41 -13.21
C PHE A 208 8.20 7.10 -11.76
N PRO A 209 8.70 8.04 -10.97
CA PRO A 209 9.07 9.43 -11.31
C PRO A 209 10.53 9.59 -11.75
N GLY A 210 11.19 8.52 -12.16
CA GLY A 210 12.59 8.51 -12.60
C GLY A 210 13.61 8.38 -11.47
N THR A 211 13.15 8.15 -10.23
CA THR A 211 13.99 7.91 -9.04
C THR A 211 14.11 6.42 -8.72
N GLY A 212 14.93 6.04 -7.74
CA GLY A 212 15.09 4.64 -7.32
C GLY A 212 15.84 3.76 -8.32
N GLN A 213 16.61 4.35 -9.25
CA GLN A 213 17.26 3.61 -10.35
C GLN A 213 18.55 2.89 -9.94
N ASP A 214 19.04 3.15 -8.74
CA ASP A 214 20.31 2.58 -8.24
C ASP A 214 20.04 1.69 -7.02
N GLU A 215 20.25 0.39 -7.18
CA GLU A 215 20.14 -0.58 -6.08
C GLU A 215 21.17 -0.32 -4.97
N SER A 216 22.27 0.33 -5.28
CA SER A 216 23.31 0.68 -4.29
C SER A 216 22.93 1.88 -3.42
N ASP A 217 21.95 2.69 -3.82
CA ASP A 217 21.40 3.77 -2.99
C ASP A 217 20.51 3.17 -1.90
N ARG A 218 21.07 3.11 -0.72
CA ARG A 218 20.44 2.53 0.48
C ARG A 218 19.85 3.56 1.42
N GLY A 219 19.76 4.82 1.00
CA GLY A 219 19.40 5.91 1.89
C GLY A 219 20.46 6.22 2.93
N ALA A 220 20.21 7.23 3.75
CA ALA A 220 21.21 7.73 4.72
C ALA A 220 21.58 6.72 5.83
N LEU A 221 20.69 5.78 6.13
CA LEU A 221 20.84 4.81 7.22
C LEU A 221 20.96 3.36 6.74
N GLY A 222 21.03 3.12 5.43
CA GLY A 222 21.00 1.77 4.88
C GLY A 222 19.63 1.08 4.96
N ASN A 223 18.59 1.85 5.23
CA ASN A 223 17.22 1.37 5.50
C ASN A 223 16.28 1.41 4.27
N ILE A 224 16.79 1.82 3.12
CA ILE A 224 16.09 1.83 1.83
C ILE A 224 16.70 0.78 0.92
N LEU A 225 15.87 0.04 0.18
CA LEU A 225 16.30 -0.88 -0.87
C LEU A 225 15.47 -0.63 -2.13
N ASN A 226 16.13 -0.18 -3.19
CA ASN A 226 15.53 -0.01 -4.50
C ASN A 226 15.87 -1.21 -5.39
N LEU A 227 14.86 -1.82 -6.00
CA LEU A 227 15.01 -2.96 -6.89
C LEU A 227 14.37 -2.63 -8.25
N PRO A 228 15.07 -1.82 -9.08
CA PRO A 228 14.60 -1.49 -10.42
C PRO A 228 14.71 -2.73 -11.32
N LEU A 229 13.58 -3.16 -11.88
CA LEU A 229 13.51 -4.28 -12.82
C LEU A 229 13.47 -3.76 -14.26
N PRO A 230 14.12 -4.44 -15.23
CA PRO A 230 14.02 -4.05 -16.62
C PRO A 230 12.59 -3.96 -17.12
N LYS A 231 12.34 -3.07 -18.07
CA LYS A 231 11.06 -2.99 -18.78
C LYS A 231 10.67 -4.34 -19.38
N GLY A 232 9.39 -4.71 -19.24
CA GLY A 232 8.90 -6.00 -19.70
C GLY A 232 9.22 -7.18 -18.78
N SER A 233 9.80 -6.94 -17.58
CA SER A 233 10.04 -8.00 -16.61
C SER A 233 8.73 -8.72 -16.24
N GLY A 234 8.84 -10.04 -16.09
CA GLY A 234 7.75 -10.92 -15.70
C GLY A 234 7.99 -11.57 -14.34
N SER A 235 7.33 -12.72 -14.15
CA SER A 235 7.33 -13.44 -12.88
C SER A 235 8.74 -13.80 -12.38
N ASP A 236 9.64 -14.25 -13.26
CA ASP A 236 10.94 -14.77 -12.83
C ASP A 236 11.83 -13.69 -12.24
N GLU A 237 11.98 -12.55 -12.91
CA GLU A 237 12.75 -11.40 -12.43
C GLU A 237 12.12 -10.83 -11.16
N TYR A 238 10.79 -10.72 -11.14
CA TYR A 238 10.06 -10.21 -9.99
C TYR A 238 10.26 -11.11 -8.76
N PHE A 239 10.12 -12.43 -8.89
CA PHE A 239 10.29 -13.34 -7.76
C PHE A 239 11.73 -13.49 -7.30
N ALA A 240 12.71 -13.35 -8.17
CA ALA A 240 14.11 -13.25 -7.77
C ALA A 240 14.32 -12.00 -6.89
N ALA A 241 13.82 -10.85 -7.30
CA ALA A 241 13.89 -9.62 -6.50
C ALA A 241 13.16 -9.76 -5.15
N LEU A 242 11.93 -10.27 -5.14
CA LEU A 242 11.13 -10.42 -3.93
C LEU A 242 11.76 -11.38 -2.92
N ARG A 243 12.04 -12.64 -3.33
CA ARG A 243 12.47 -13.71 -2.42
C ARG A 243 13.91 -13.61 -1.98
N ASP A 244 14.78 -13.16 -2.87
CA ASP A 244 16.22 -13.24 -2.67
C ASP A 244 16.80 -11.93 -2.14
N LYS A 245 16.09 -10.80 -2.32
CA LYS A 245 16.55 -9.47 -1.87
C LYS A 245 15.56 -8.77 -0.94
N ALA A 246 14.30 -8.56 -1.36
CA ALA A 246 13.34 -7.76 -0.62
C ALA A 246 12.98 -8.38 0.73
N LEU A 247 12.49 -9.64 0.75
CA LEU A 247 12.06 -10.28 1.99
C LEU A 247 13.20 -10.48 2.99
N PRO A 248 14.42 -10.92 2.63
CA PRO A 248 15.55 -10.94 3.56
C PRO A 248 15.87 -9.57 4.16
N PHE A 249 15.84 -8.52 3.34
CA PHE A 249 16.10 -7.15 3.81
C PHE A 249 15.02 -6.63 4.78
N LEU A 250 13.75 -6.89 4.48
CA LEU A 250 12.63 -6.36 5.25
C LEU A 250 12.36 -7.13 6.56
N LEU A 251 12.68 -8.43 6.61
CA LEU A 251 12.31 -9.31 7.70
C LEU A 251 13.47 -9.65 8.65
N ASP A 252 14.65 -9.09 8.47
CA ASP A 252 15.79 -9.27 9.37
C ASP A 252 16.43 -7.91 9.72
N PRO A 253 16.24 -7.41 10.98
CA PRO A 253 15.45 -7.97 12.07
C PRO A 253 13.94 -7.97 11.79
N GLU A 254 13.22 -8.89 12.44
CA GLU A 254 11.78 -9.04 12.30
C GLU A 254 11.05 -7.76 12.80
N PRO A 255 10.18 -7.15 11.96
CA PRO A 255 9.41 -5.97 12.34
C PRO A 255 8.16 -6.34 13.15
N ASP A 256 7.54 -5.37 13.83
CA ASP A 256 6.24 -5.54 14.46
C ASP A 256 5.10 -5.64 13.44
N CYS A 257 5.27 -4.99 12.27
CA CYS A 257 4.33 -5.02 11.16
C CYS A 257 5.08 -4.99 9.82
N LEU A 258 4.61 -5.79 8.86
CA LEU A 258 4.92 -5.65 7.44
C LEU A 258 3.74 -4.98 6.74
N LEU A 259 3.94 -3.75 6.31
CA LEU A 259 3.00 -3.03 5.45
C LEU A 259 3.35 -3.27 3.98
N VAL A 260 2.34 -3.56 3.18
CA VAL A 260 2.50 -3.68 1.72
C VAL A 260 1.79 -2.51 1.04
N CYS A 261 2.55 -1.66 0.34
CA CYS A 261 2.03 -0.72 -0.65
C CYS A 261 1.65 -1.52 -1.88
N SER A 262 0.35 -1.77 -2.01
CA SER A 262 -0.20 -2.81 -2.86
C SER A 262 -0.74 -2.22 -4.16
N GLY A 263 0.18 -1.86 -5.08
CA GLY A 263 -0.14 -1.51 -6.46
C GLY A 263 -0.36 -2.77 -7.31
N TYR A 264 -1.20 -2.65 -8.33
CA TYR A 264 -1.50 -3.74 -9.28
C TYR A 264 -1.22 -3.33 -10.73
N ASP A 265 -0.48 -2.27 -10.91
CA ASP A 265 -0.07 -1.72 -12.22
C ASP A 265 1.16 -2.43 -12.84
N ALA A 266 1.77 -3.38 -12.12
CA ALA A 266 2.72 -4.33 -12.72
C ALA A 266 2.04 -5.43 -13.56
N LEU A 267 0.70 -5.51 -13.56
CA LEU A 267 -0.07 -6.45 -14.41
C LEU A 267 0.11 -6.14 -15.90
N GLU A 268 0.23 -7.20 -16.72
CA GLU A 268 0.38 -7.11 -18.17
C GLU A 268 -0.60 -6.15 -18.88
N PRO A 269 -1.91 -6.11 -18.54
CA PRO A 269 -2.84 -5.22 -19.23
C PRO A 269 -2.86 -3.79 -18.69
N ASP A 270 -1.99 -3.40 -17.75
CA ASP A 270 -2.02 -2.05 -17.20
C ASP A 270 -1.53 -1.01 -18.23
N PRO A 271 -2.27 0.12 -18.40
CA PRO A 271 -1.92 1.11 -19.43
C PRO A 271 -0.72 1.99 -19.07
N LEU A 272 -0.25 1.97 -17.80
CA LEU A 272 0.77 2.90 -17.31
C LEU A 272 2.17 2.28 -17.15
N ALA A 273 2.31 0.97 -17.37
CA ALA A 273 3.58 0.28 -17.25
C ALA A 273 3.76 -0.80 -18.32
N THR A 274 4.91 -1.45 -18.32
CA THR A 274 5.24 -2.47 -19.32
C THR A 274 5.59 -3.83 -18.70
N MET A 275 5.53 -3.98 -17.37
CA MET A 275 5.71 -5.28 -16.72
C MET A 275 4.60 -6.25 -17.10
N THR A 276 4.88 -7.54 -16.98
CA THR A 276 4.01 -8.60 -17.51
C THR A 276 3.57 -9.59 -16.44
N LEU A 277 3.37 -9.11 -15.20
CA LEU A 277 2.87 -9.96 -14.12
C LEU A 277 1.44 -10.42 -14.40
N GLN A 278 1.13 -11.60 -13.87
CA GLN A 278 -0.20 -12.18 -13.92
C GLN A 278 -0.88 -12.09 -12.55
N PRO A 279 -2.22 -12.15 -12.45
CA PRO A 279 -2.93 -12.17 -11.17
C PRO A 279 -2.39 -13.20 -10.17
N SER A 280 -2.00 -14.38 -10.64
CA SER A 280 -1.40 -15.44 -9.82
C SER A 280 -0.06 -15.05 -9.19
N ASP A 281 0.66 -14.08 -9.73
CA ASP A 281 1.95 -13.65 -9.19
C ASP A 281 1.77 -12.85 -7.89
N PHE A 282 0.71 -12.07 -7.78
CA PHE A 282 0.38 -11.40 -6.52
C PHE A 282 -0.01 -12.39 -5.42
N ALA A 283 -0.77 -13.46 -5.76
CA ALA A 283 -1.05 -14.55 -4.83
C ALA A 283 0.25 -15.23 -4.33
N ARG A 284 1.14 -15.57 -5.26
CA ARG A 284 2.45 -16.16 -4.94
C ARG A 284 3.32 -15.22 -4.11
N SER A 285 3.18 -13.90 -4.28
CA SER A 285 3.88 -12.90 -3.47
C SER A 285 3.39 -12.93 -2.03
N VAL A 286 2.09 -12.99 -1.82
CA VAL A 286 1.50 -13.18 -0.49
C VAL A 286 1.97 -14.51 0.12
N ASP A 287 1.94 -15.62 -0.62
CA ASP A 287 2.43 -16.91 -0.13
C ASP A 287 3.92 -16.84 0.27
N ALA A 288 4.75 -16.14 -0.51
CA ALA A 288 6.17 -15.97 -0.19
C ALA A 288 6.40 -15.16 1.10
N ILE A 289 5.56 -14.15 1.34
CA ILE A 289 5.56 -13.38 2.60
C ILE A 289 5.14 -14.29 3.75
N LEU A 290 4.01 -14.97 3.63
CA LEU A 290 3.42 -15.79 4.69
C LEU A 290 4.25 -17.04 5.04
N ALA A 291 5.09 -17.49 4.14
CA ALA A 291 6.07 -18.54 4.41
C ALA A 291 7.19 -18.10 5.36
N ARG A 292 7.36 -16.80 5.58
CA ARG A 292 8.47 -16.21 6.35
C ARG A 292 8.04 -15.28 7.48
N TYR A 293 6.78 -14.81 7.46
CA TYR A 293 6.30 -13.78 8.38
C TYR A 293 4.86 -14.05 8.84
N PRO A 294 4.51 -13.78 10.12
CA PRO A 294 3.17 -14.05 10.63
C PRO A 294 2.07 -13.30 9.88
N ARG A 295 1.05 -14.01 9.41
CA ARG A 295 -0.09 -13.44 8.68
C ARG A 295 -0.78 -12.32 9.47
N THR A 296 -0.88 -12.46 10.79
CA THR A 296 -1.56 -11.50 11.67
C THR A 296 -0.94 -10.13 11.70
N ARG A 297 0.35 -10.04 11.35
CA ARG A 297 1.13 -8.80 11.35
C ARG A 297 1.33 -8.21 9.95
N VAL A 298 0.52 -8.63 8.98
CA VAL A 298 0.56 -8.09 7.60
C VAL A 298 -0.60 -7.13 7.41
N ALA A 299 -0.26 -5.90 7.01
CA ALA A 299 -1.21 -4.91 6.51
C ALA A 299 -0.97 -4.66 5.02
N LEU A 300 -2.02 -4.43 4.27
CA LEU A 300 -1.95 -4.00 2.86
C LEU A 300 -2.70 -2.68 2.71
N GLY A 301 -2.27 -1.86 1.77
CA GLY A 301 -3.01 -0.68 1.35
C GLY A 301 -2.95 -0.54 -0.16
N LEU A 302 -4.09 -0.22 -0.79
CA LEU A 302 -4.19 -0.09 -2.24
C LEU A 302 -3.44 1.14 -2.72
N GLU A 303 -2.53 0.95 -3.67
CA GLU A 303 -1.84 2.00 -4.42
C GLU A 303 -2.31 2.03 -5.89
N GLY A 304 -1.41 1.88 -6.85
CA GLY A 304 -1.73 1.89 -8.29
C GLY A 304 -2.51 0.67 -8.78
N GLY A 305 -2.68 0.61 -10.10
CA GLY A 305 -3.48 -0.40 -10.81
C GLY A 305 -4.65 0.25 -11.53
N TYR A 306 -4.56 0.33 -12.86
CA TYR A 306 -5.42 1.16 -13.71
C TYR A 306 -6.14 0.37 -14.79
N ALA A 307 -5.88 -0.93 -14.89
CA ALA A 307 -6.60 -1.85 -15.77
C ALA A 307 -7.97 -2.20 -15.17
N LEU A 308 -9.02 -1.49 -15.56
CA LEU A 308 -10.39 -1.64 -15.03
C LEU A 308 -11.16 -2.85 -15.57
N GLY A 309 -10.63 -3.59 -16.54
CA GLY A 309 -11.28 -4.77 -17.12
C GLY A 309 -11.25 -6.00 -16.21
N ALA A 310 -11.99 -7.06 -16.60
CA ALA A 310 -12.11 -8.31 -15.84
C ALA A 310 -10.76 -9.03 -15.56
N GLY A 311 -9.65 -8.62 -16.17
CA GLY A 311 -8.30 -9.12 -15.90
C GLY A 311 -7.47 -8.28 -14.94
N GLY A 312 -7.77 -6.97 -14.77
CA GLY A 312 -6.89 -6.04 -14.06
C GLY A 312 -6.99 -6.12 -12.53
N MET A 313 -8.16 -5.84 -11.97
CA MET A 313 -8.35 -5.85 -10.51
C MET A 313 -8.66 -7.24 -9.93
N LEU A 314 -8.77 -8.27 -10.77
CA LEU A 314 -8.96 -9.67 -10.35
C LEU A 314 -7.75 -10.23 -9.57
N SER A 315 -6.57 -9.59 -9.64
CA SER A 315 -5.41 -9.97 -8.83
C SER A 315 -5.65 -9.83 -7.33
N LEU A 316 -6.60 -9.00 -6.91
CA LEU A 316 -7.05 -8.90 -5.51
C LEU A 316 -7.73 -10.18 -4.99
N ILE A 317 -8.14 -11.10 -5.89
CA ILE A 317 -8.84 -12.34 -5.54
C ILE A 317 -7.95 -13.34 -4.79
N HIS A 318 -6.64 -13.16 -4.84
CA HIS A 318 -5.67 -14.14 -4.35
C HIS A 318 -4.94 -13.72 -3.05
N ILE A 319 -5.36 -12.62 -2.41
CA ILE A 319 -4.75 -12.15 -1.14
C ILE A 319 -5.21 -13.00 0.08
#